data_62a082cc1b3163a462e1e8b8dce7f1a0
#
_entry.id   62a082cc1b3163a462e1e8b8dce7f1a0
#
_cell.length_a   1.000
_cell.length_b   1.000
_cell.length_c   1.000
_cell.angle_alpha   90.00
_cell.angle_beta   90.00
_cell.angle_gamma   90.00
#
_symmetry.space_group_name_H-M   'P 1'
#
loop_
_entity.id
_entity.type
_entity.pdbx_description
1 polymer ?
#
loop_
_entity_poly.entity_id
_entity_poly.type
_entity_poly.pdbx_seq_one_letter_code
_entity_poly.pdbx_strand_id
1 'polypeptide(L)'
;DFCLSRGLGDVYKRQAFWAWTEKSAASELPKSKLSKAFYYALNNRQEFFNYLEDGHCSISNSLAENCIRPFVIGRKNWLFAGSPKGAAASAGIYTLVETAKANGLAPMKYLKYILADMPGSTFLEHPEYLDDYLPWNPIVKELCQ
;
A
#
# COMPACT_ATOMS: atom_id res chain seq x y z
N ASP A 1 11.02 -13.91 -16.56
CA ASP A 1 12.51 -13.83 -16.65
C ASP A 1 13.14 -12.71 -15.84
N PHE A 2 12.34 -11.77 -15.35
CA PHE A 2 12.83 -10.67 -14.51
C PHE A 2 13.28 -11.15 -13.11
N CYS A 3 12.72 -12.25 -12.63
CA CYS A 3 13.09 -12.88 -11.36
C CYS A 3 14.47 -13.53 -11.40
N LEU A 4 14.85 -14.08 -12.55
CA LEU A 4 16.15 -14.73 -12.77
C LEU A 4 17.31 -13.75 -12.93
N SER A 5 17.07 -12.54 -13.43
CA SER A 5 18.11 -11.51 -13.60
C SER A 5 18.52 -10.83 -12.29
N ARG A 6 17.68 -10.86 -11.26
CA ARG A 6 18.05 -10.46 -9.89
C ARG A 6 18.89 -11.50 -9.15
N GLY A 7 19.21 -12.58 -9.82
CA GLY A 7 19.84 -13.80 -9.41
C GLY A 7 21.00 -13.73 -8.41
N LEU A 8 22.05 -14.47 -8.70
CA LEU A 8 23.17 -14.77 -7.78
C LEU A 8 23.83 -13.56 -7.10
N GLY A 9 23.97 -12.42 -7.79
CA GLY A 9 24.61 -11.22 -7.22
C GLY A 9 23.88 -10.65 -5.99
N ASP A 10 22.56 -10.69 -5.98
CA ASP A 10 21.76 -10.18 -4.87
C ASP A 10 21.73 -11.14 -3.68
N VAL A 11 21.86 -12.44 -3.92
CA VAL A 11 21.97 -13.45 -2.86
C VAL A 11 23.23 -13.21 -2.02
N TYR A 12 24.39 -13.02 -2.67
CA TYR A 12 25.65 -12.76 -1.97
C TYR A 12 25.63 -11.44 -1.19
N LYS A 13 25.09 -10.36 -1.78
CA LYS A 13 24.98 -9.07 -1.12
C LYS A 13 24.10 -9.15 0.13
N ARG A 14 23.00 -9.87 0.04
CA ARG A 14 22.09 -10.09 1.17
C ARG A 14 22.73 -10.93 2.27
N GLN A 15 23.41 -12.02 1.90
CA GLN A 15 24.13 -12.82 2.88
C GLN A 15 25.20 -12.01 3.61
N ALA A 16 25.97 -11.21 2.87
CA ALA A 16 26.97 -10.31 3.45
C ALA A 16 26.34 -9.25 4.38
N PHE A 17 25.21 -8.67 3.96
CA PHE A 17 24.46 -7.69 4.79
C PHE A 17 23.97 -8.32 6.10
N TRP A 18 23.38 -9.50 6.06
CA TRP A 18 22.88 -10.15 7.26
C TRP A 18 23.99 -10.61 8.18
N ALA A 19 25.06 -11.19 7.65
CA ALA A 19 26.24 -11.57 8.43
C ALA A 19 26.87 -10.34 9.10
N TRP A 20 26.97 -9.22 8.40
CA TRP A 20 27.45 -7.95 8.98
C TRP A 20 26.49 -7.43 10.07
N THR A 21 25.17 -7.49 9.83
CA THR A 21 24.15 -7.04 10.79
C THR A 21 24.21 -7.84 12.08
N GLU A 22 24.29 -9.17 12.00
CA GLU A 22 24.40 -10.08 13.15
C GLU A 22 25.69 -9.79 13.95
N LYS A 23 26.81 -9.68 13.26
CA LYS A 23 28.11 -9.35 13.90
C LYS A 23 28.09 -7.98 14.57
N SER A 24 27.55 -6.98 13.89
CA SER A 24 27.49 -5.61 14.41
C SER A 24 26.53 -5.48 15.59
N ALA A 25 25.40 -6.16 15.54
CA ALA A 25 24.42 -6.17 16.64
C ALA A 25 25.03 -6.73 17.94
N ALA A 26 25.90 -7.75 17.84
CA ALA A 26 26.55 -8.37 18.98
C ALA A 26 27.59 -7.45 19.66
N SER A 27 28.16 -6.49 18.91
CA SER A 27 29.19 -5.57 19.40
C SER A 27 28.64 -4.21 19.87
N GLU A 28 27.36 -3.92 19.62
CA GLU A 28 26.75 -2.64 19.94
C GLU A 28 26.30 -2.51 21.41
N LEU A 29 26.40 -1.29 21.94
CA LEU A 29 25.91 -0.98 23.28
C LEU A 29 24.40 -1.19 23.38
N PRO A 30 23.92 -1.92 24.41
CA PRO A 30 22.47 -2.13 24.60
C PRO A 30 21.72 -0.79 24.69
N LYS A 31 20.54 -0.75 24.05
CA LYS A 31 19.65 0.43 24.01
C LYS A 31 20.15 1.61 23.17
N SER A 32 21.28 1.53 22.48
CA SER A 32 21.68 2.55 21.49
C SER A 32 20.67 2.64 20.34
N LYS A 33 20.66 3.76 19.62
CA LYS A 33 19.80 3.89 18.43
C LYS A 33 20.15 2.85 17.36
N LEU A 34 21.43 2.54 17.23
CA LEU A 34 21.95 1.57 16.27
C LEU A 34 21.59 0.14 16.68
N SER A 35 21.72 -0.20 17.98
CA SER A 35 21.26 -1.48 18.52
C SER A 35 19.78 -1.72 18.23
N LYS A 36 18.91 -0.70 18.44
CA LYS A 36 17.47 -0.81 18.11
C LYS A 36 17.23 -1.08 16.62
N ALA A 37 18.00 -0.42 15.75
CA ALA A 37 17.89 -0.62 14.30
C ALA A 37 18.31 -2.05 13.89
N PHE A 38 19.40 -2.56 14.45
CA PHE A 38 19.83 -3.94 14.20
C PHE A 38 18.80 -4.95 14.69
N TYR A 39 18.29 -4.79 15.91
CA TYR A 39 17.25 -5.69 16.44
C TYR A 39 15.96 -5.62 15.62
N TYR A 40 15.56 -4.44 15.17
CA TYR A 40 14.44 -4.31 14.27
C TYR A 40 14.66 -5.07 12.96
N ALA A 41 15.82 -4.91 12.33
CA ALA A 41 16.15 -5.63 11.11
C ALA A 41 16.17 -7.16 11.32
N LEU A 42 16.78 -7.63 12.39
CA LEU A 42 16.88 -9.07 12.69
C LEU A 42 15.51 -9.69 13.00
N ASN A 43 14.67 -8.99 13.77
CA ASN A 43 13.34 -9.48 14.14
C ASN A 43 12.37 -9.54 12.95
N ASN A 44 12.53 -8.64 11.98
CA ASN A 44 11.70 -8.60 10.79
C ASN A 44 12.42 -9.15 9.56
N ARG A 45 13.41 -10.01 9.73
CA ARG A 45 14.24 -10.53 8.64
C ARG A 45 13.42 -11.17 7.53
N GLN A 46 12.36 -11.89 7.87
CA GLN A 46 11.50 -12.55 6.89
C GLN A 46 10.77 -11.56 6.01
N GLU A 47 10.24 -10.49 6.59
CA GLU A 47 9.50 -9.45 5.88
C GLU A 47 10.37 -8.72 4.85
N PHE A 48 11.69 -8.60 5.14
CA PHE A 48 12.65 -8.05 4.17
C PHE A 48 12.84 -8.91 2.92
N PHE A 49 12.30 -10.12 2.89
CA PHE A 49 12.37 -11.01 1.72
C PHE A 49 11.08 -11.05 0.91
N ASN A 50 9.96 -10.55 1.43
CA ASN A 50 8.65 -10.62 0.77
C ASN A 50 8.66 -10.01 -0.64
N TYR A 51 9.45 -8.96 -0.90
CA TYR A 51 9.58 -8.37 -2.24
C TYR A 51 10.19 -9.33 -3.29
N LEU A 52 10.76 -10.45 -2.87
CA LEU A 52 11.32 -11.47 -3.76
C LEU A 52 10.29 -12.49 -4.21
N GLU A 53 9.16 -12.59 -3.50
CA GLU A 53 8.09 -13.53 -3.78
C GLU A 53 7.33 -13.13 -5.04
N ASP A 54 7.27 -11.81 -5.32
CA ASP A 54 6.66 -11.28 -6.53
C ASP A 54 7.63 -10.33 -7.25
N GLY A 55 7.99 -10.69 -8.48
CA GLY A 55 8.88 -9.89 -9.34
C GLY A 55 8.31 -8.52 -9.73
N HIS A 56 7.00 -8.30 -9.56
CA HIS A 56 6.34 -7.02 -9.81
C HIS A 56 6.43 -6.06 -8.63
N CYS A 57 6.82 -6.54 -7.44
CA CYS A 57 7.01 -5.68 -6.28
C CYS A 57 8.14 -4.67 -6.52
N SER A 58 7.83 -3.40 -6.38
CA SER A 58 8.83 -2.33 -6.40
C SER A 58 9.65 -2.34 -5.12
N ILE A 59 10.98 -2.25 -5.25
CA ILE A 59 11.88 -2.08 -4.08
C ILE A 59 11.70 -0.67 -3.48
N SER A 60 11.28 0.29 -4.30
CA SER A 60 11.05 1.66 -3.86
C SER A 60 9.65 1.82 -3.26
N ASN A 61 9.56 2.44 -2.09
CA ASN A 61 8.29 2.82 -1.46
C ASN A 61 7.65 4.06 -2.07
N SER A 62 8.27 4.67 -3.08
CA SER A 62 7.81 5.93 -3.68
C SER A 62 6.38 5.86 -4.21
N LEU A 63 5.97 4.71 -4.75
CA LEU A 63 4.61 4.52 -5.24
C LEU A 63 3.59 4.60 -4.10
N ALA A 64 3.82 3.86 -3.02
CA ALA A 64 2.95 3.88 -1.84
C ALA A 64 2.91 5.27 -1.18
N GLU A 65 4.05 5.94 -1.06
CA GLU A 65 4.14 7.30 -0.53
C GLU A 65 3.37 8.30 -1.39
N ASN A 66 3.45 8.19 -2.71
CA ASN A 66 2.71 9.04 -3.63
C ASN A 66 1.19 8.81 -3.55
N CYS A 67 0.74 7.58 -3.31
CA CYS A 67 -0.68 7.28 -3.10
C CYS A 67 -1.23 7.90 -1.81
N ILE A 68 -0.42 7.97 -0.76
CA ILE A 68 -0.82 8.56 0.54
C ILE A 68 -0.68 10.09 0.52
N ARG A 69 0.18 10.65 -0.32
CA ARG A 69 0.50 12.08 -0.36
C ARG A 69 -0.71 13.00 -0.53
N PRO A 70 -1.70 12.73 -1.39
CA PRO A 70 -2.90 13.58 -1.50
C PRO A 70 -3.66 13.69 -0.17
N PHE A 71 -3.79 12.59 0.58
CA PHE A 71 -4.41 12.57 1.91
C PHE A 71 -3.62 13.42 2.91
N VAL A 72 -2.29 13.29 2.93
CA VAL A 72 -1.43 14.07 3.83
C VAL A 72 -1.44 15.56 3.50
N ILE A 73 -1.46 15.93 2.22
CA ILE A 73 -1.58 17.33 1.78
C ILE A 73 -2.96 17.89 2.15
N GLY A 74 -4.03 17.13 1.92
CA GLY A 74 -5.38 17.50 2.28
C GLY A 74 -5.55 17.77 3.77
N ARG A 75 -4.80 17.07 4.64
CA ARG A 75 -4.78 17.31 6.08
C ARG A 75 -4.50 18.78 6.45
N LYS A 76 -3.75 19.52 5.64
CA LYS A 76 -3.52 20.95 5.85
C LYS A 76 -4.81 21.79 5.77
N ASN A 77 -5.83 21.29 5.06
CA ASN A 77 -7.10 21.98 4.87
C ASN A 77 -8.09 21.69 6.00
N TRP A 78 -8.15 20.46 6.51
CA TRP A 78 -9.11 20.06 7.56
C TRP A 78 -8.50 19.80 8.93
N LEU A 79 -7.18 19.87 9.07
CA LEU A 79 -6.36 19.73 10.29
C LEU A 79 -6.59 18.43 11.07
N PHE A 80 -7.83 18.07 11.41
CA PHE A 80 -8.18 16.88 12.19
C PHE A 80 -9.42 16.20 11.65
N ALA A 81 -9.47 14.87 11.74
CA ALA A 81 -10.71 14.13 11.75
C ALA A 81 -11.25 14.17 13.19
N GLY A 82 -12.44 14.71 13.40
CA GLY A 82 -13.01 14.90 14.73
C GLY A 82 -13.27 13.63 15.55
N SER A 83 -13.09 12.45 14.93
CA SER A 83 -13.24 11.13 15.58
C SER A 83 -12.49 10.05 14.81
N PRO A 84 -12.14 8.92 15.46
CA PRO A 84 -11.57 7.76 14.76
C PRO A 84 -12.44 7.23 13.62
N LYS A 85 -13.77 7.24 13.80
CA LYS A 85 -14.73 6.85 12.74
C LYS A 85 -14.68 7.81 11.55
N GLY A 86 -14.59 9.13 11.80
CA GLY A 86 -14.44 10.13 10.76
C GLY A 86 -13.10 9.99 10.01
N ALA A 87 -12.02 9.67 10.71
CA ALA A 87 -10.72 9.39 10.08
C ALA A 87 -10.80 8.17 9.16
N ALA A 88 -11.42 7.09 9.62
CA ALA A 88 -11.60 5.87 8.82
C ALA A 88 -12.47 6.13 7.58
N ALA A 89 -13.57 6.87 7.72
CA ALA A 89 -14.44 7.24 6.60
C ALA A 89 -13.67 8.09 5.56
N SER A 90 -12.90 9.08 6.01
CA SER A 90 -12.09 9.91 5.13
C SER A 90 -11.04 9.08 4.39
N ALA A 91 -10.35 8.18 5.08
CA ALA A 91 -9.38 7.27 4.47
C ALA A 91 -10.06 6.38 3.40
N GLY A 92 -11.24 5.84 3.69
CA GLY A 92 -12.02 5.05 2.74
C GLY A 92 -12.35 5.81 1.45
N ILE A 93 -12.88 7.03 1.58
CA ILE A 93 -13.19 7.87 0.41
C ILE A 93 -11.93 8.21 -0.40
N TYR A 94 -10.82 8.56 0.28
CA TYR A 94 -9.56 8.81 -0.41
C TYR A 94 -9.05 7.57 -1.14
N THR A 95 -9.17 6.39 -0.55
CA THR A 95 -8.81 5.13 -1.20
C THR A 95 -9.61 4.95 -2.49
N LEU A 96 -10.93 5.16 -2.47
CA LEU A 96 -11.76 5.07 -3.68
C LEU A 96 -11.33 6.08 -4.74
N VAL A 97 -11.06 7.33 -4.35
CA VAL A 97 -10.62 8.40 -5.28
C VAL A 97 -9.27 8.05 -5.93
N GLU A 98 -8.28 7.66 -5.14
CA GLU A 98 -6.95 7.35 -5.67
C GLU A 98 -6.95 6.05 -6.50
N THR A 99 -7.76 5.06 -6.11
CA THR A 99 -7.93 3.84 -6.91
C THR A 99 -8.63 4.13 -8.24
N ALA A 100 -9.64 5.00 -8.25
CA ALA A 100 -10.29 5.44 -9.49
C ALA A 100 -9.29 6.12 -10.44
N LYS A 101 -8.47 7.06 -9.93
CA LYS A 101 -7.40 7.72 -10.70
C LYS A 101 -6.39 6.72 -11.25
N ALA A 102 -5.95 5.76 -10.43
CA ALA A 102 -4.99 4.74 -10.84
C ALA A 102 -5.52 3.85 -11.98
N ASN A 103 -6.85 3.71 -12.09
CA ASN A 103 -7.52 2.96 -13.15
C ASN A 103 -7.99 3.84 -14.33
N GLY A 104 -7.61 5.12 -14.36
CA GLY A 104 -7.94 6.05 -15.43
C GLY A 104 -9.40 6.52 -15.44
N LEU A 105 -10.10 6.40 -14.31
CA LEU A 105 -11.47 6.88 -14.15
C LEU A 105 -11.50 8.35 -13.72
N ALA A 106 -12.58 9.07 -14.06
CA ALA A 106 -12.91 10.35 -13.48
C ALA A 106 -13.48 10.15 -12.07
N PRO A 107 -12.77 10.52 -10.98
CA PRO A 107 -13.19 10.16 -9.62
C PRO A 107 -14.59 10.66 -9.25
N MET A 108 -14.97 11.83 -9.74
CA MET A 108 -16.31 12.40 -9.47
C MET A 108 -17.42 11.56 -10.13
N LYS A 109 -17.19 11.09 -11.37
CA LYS A 109 -18.16 10.21 -12.04
C LYS A 109 -18.27 8.88 -11.30
N TYR A 110 -17.13 8.31 -10.90
CA TYR A 110 -17.07 7.04 -10.18
C TYR A 110 -17.78 7.11 -8.83
N LEU A 111 -17.48 8.12 -8.01
CA LEU A 111 -18.17 8.31 -6.73
C LEU A 111 -19.68 8.53 -6.91
N LYS A 112 -20.08 9.32 -7.92
CA LYS A 112 -21.49 9.55 -8.23
C LYS A 112 -22.19 8.24 -8.62
N TYR A 113 -21.54 7.40 -9.43
CA TYR A 113 -22.04 6.09 -9.83
C TYR A 113 -22.27 5.19 -8.60
N ILE A 114 -21.24 5.02 -7.75
CA ILE A 114 -21.36 4.21 -6.55
C ILE A 114 -22.47 4.71 -5.62
N LEU A 115 -22.51 6.02 -5.35
CA LEU A 115 -23.47 6.59 -4.41
C LEU A 115 -24.92 6.59 -4.95
N ALA A 116 -25.12 6.54 -6.26
CA ALA A 116 -26.43 6.48 -6.86
C ALA A 116 -26.98 5.05 -6.96
N ASP A 117 -26.12 4.08 -7.26
CA ASP A 117 -26.54 2.72 -7.64
C ASP A 117 -26.42 1.73 -6.46
N MET A 118 -25.33 1.79 -5.70
CA MET A 118 -25.06 0.85 -4.62
C MET A 118 -26.14 0.83 -3.51
N PRO A 119 -26.73 1.96 -3.06
CA PRO A 119 -27.71 1.94 -1.98
C PRO A 119 -28.97 1.11 -2.28
N GLY A 120 -29.27 0.82 -3.55
CA GLY A 120 -30.39 -0.03 -3.95
C GLY A 120 -30.02 -1.50 -4.17
N SER A 121 -28.76 -1.84 -4.06
CA SER A 121 -28.27 -3.19 -4.28
C SER A 121 -28.31 -4.05 -3.01
N THR A 122 -28.41 -5.37 -3.19
CA THR A 122 -28.42 -6.36 -2.09
C THR A 122 -27.02 -6.87 -1.74
N PHE A 123 -25.98 -6.04 -1.89
CA PHE A 123 -24.57 -6.42 -1.69
C PHE A 123 -24.26 -6.93 -0.26
N LEU A 124 -25.09 -6.58 0.74
CA LEU A 124 -24.94 -7.12 2.09
C LEU A 124 -25.30 -8.61 2.18
N GLU A 125 -26.24 -9.07 1.33
CA GLU A 125 -26.66 -10.47 1.24
C GLU A 125 -25.82 -11.20 0.17
N HIS A 126 -25.37 -10.47 -0.84
CA HIS A 126 -24.63 -10.93 -2.01
C HIS A 126 -23.35 -10.11 -2.20
N PRO A 127 -22.29 -10.38 -1.42
CA PRO A 127 -21.03 -9.63 -1.50
C PRO A 127 -20.38 -9.65 -2.88
N GLU A 128 -20.65 -10.68 -3.70
CA GLU A 128 -20.18 -10.81 -5.07
C GLU A 128 -20.63 -9.66 -5.98
N TYR A 129 -21.74 -8.98 -5.65
CA TYR A 129 -22.19 -7.82 -6.41
C TYR A 129 -21.26 -6.61 -6.28
N LEU A 130 -20.39 -6.59 -5.27
CA LEU A 130 -19.38 -5.56 -5.16
C LEU A 130 -18.37 -5.57 -6.31
N ASP A 131 -18.18 -6.71 -6.97
CA ASP A 131 -17.27 -6.84 -8.10
C ASP A 131 -17.73 -5.98 -9.29
N ASP A 132 -19.03 -5.71 -9.42
CA ASP A 132 -19.59 -4.84 -10.45
C ASP A 132 -19.27 -3.36 -10.24
N TYR A 133 -18.88 -2.97 -9.04
CA TYR A 133 -18.51 -1.59 -8.69
C TYR A 133 -17.00 -1.34 -8.67
N LEU A 134 -16.20 -2.37 -8.91
CA LEU A 134 -14.74 -2.22 -8.84
C LEU A 134 -14.20 -1.35 -9.98
N PRO A 135 -13.20 -0.49 -9.73
CA PRO A 135 -12.67 0.46 -10.72
C PRO A 135 -12.09 -0.15 -11.99
N TRP A 136 -11.78 -1.43 -11.95
CA TRP A 136 -11.27 -2.19 -13.10
C TRP A 136 -12.36 -2.97 -13.86
N ASN A 137 -13.61 -2.96 -13.37
CA ASN A 137 -14.72 -3.56 -14.08
C ASN A 137 -14.94 -2.84 -15.43
N PRO A 138 -15.10 -3.57 -16.55
CA PRO A 138 -15.28 -2.98 -17.88
C PRO A 138 -16.46 -1.99 -17.96
N ILE A 139 -17.58 -2.30 -17.33
CA ILE A 139 -18.78 -1.44 -17.32
C ILE A 139 -18.48 -0.13 -16.59
N VAL A 140 -17.82 -0.20 -15.42
CA VAL A 140 -17.42 0.99 -14.66
C VAL A 140 -16.46 1.86 -15.48
N LYS A 141 -15.53 1.23 -16.20
CA LYS A 141 -14.60 1.96 -17.10
C LYS A 141 -15.34 2.71 -18.19
N GLU A 142 -16.32 2.09 -18.81
CA GLU A 142 -17.13 2.73 -19.86
C GLU A 142 -17.95 3.92 -19.33
N LEU A 143 -18.55 3.77 -18.14
CA LEU A 143 -19.41 4.79 -17.55
C LEU A 143 -18.65 5.95 -16.90
N CYS A 144 -17.42 5.70 -16.42
CA CYS A 144 -16.72 6.61 -15.51
C CYS A 144 -15.39 7.18 -16.06
N GLN A 145 -15.03 6.89 -17.30
CA GLN A 145 -13.91 7.54 -17.97
C GLN A 145 -14.14 9.02 -18.29
#